data_9585faad9d4296240da353fed3064d6e
#
_entry.id   9585faad9d4296240da353fed3064d6e
#
_cell.length_a   1.000
_cell.length_b   1.000
_cell.length_c   1.000
_cell.angle_alpha   90.00
_cell.angle_beta   90.00
_cell.angle_gamma   90.00
#
_symmetry.space_group_name_H-M   'P 1'
#
loop_
_entity.id
_entity.type
_entity.pdbx_description
1 polymer ?
#
loop_
_entity_poly.entity_id
_entity_poly.type
_entity_poly.pdbx_seq_one_letter_code
_entity_poly.pdbx_strand_id
1 'polypeptide(L)'
;MYPKLLRKVIVPLGDLAFGGNYNLHLKEWRKFDKLSEKELRYIQKERLKEILLYSTEKVPYYKTELDLDFEDPYKALKKIPVLTKELLNSNHDDLIAKDFDKEKLKKNFSSGSTGKQSFSYTTHKLTYYNQAIQRHWFEWTGYQEGIPTLQFGISPDRGFIKSLKDFFFNINYESAFSLDDKDFERINFKLKSKKVKFIIGYPSAIFELAKWMDLNNKKHKIDAIISLGDKLFEHYESVFSKVFISPKILDTYGCAEGFLMAAKYDTPFYYITSPHVYIEIVDDYGKEVDEGELGHVLVTCLTSYAQPFLRYKLGDLAIKLEKSNYPKDKKFNYPLLKKIIGRETDVIKTPFGKNLIVHSFTGIFEHFPIISKYKIIQTSSKTLLIEYISKDKEHDIAILKIKNNLDELTQKSMEISFKKVDKIKAMYSGKPQIIEILNS
;
A
#
# COMPACT_ATOMS: atom_id res chain seq x y z
N MET A 1 14.99 -3.64 -28.76
CA MET A 1 14.71 -2.45 -29.63
C MET A 1 13.40 -1.76 -29.23
N TYR A 2 12.28 -2.46 -29.11
CA TYR A 2 10.95 -1.94 -28.80
C TYR A 2 10.85 -1.12 -27.49
N PRO A 3 11.39 -1.54 -26.32
CA PRO A 3 11.33 -0.72 -25.10
C PRO A 3 12.05 0.62 -25.23
N LYS A 4 13.10 0.71 -26.05
CA LYS A 4 13.80 1.99 -26.31
C LYS A 4 12.94 2.94 -27.15
N LEU A 5 12.23 2.42 -28.17
CA LEU A 5 11.31 3.21 -29.00
C LEU A 5 10.14 3.72 -28.16
N LEU A 6 9.53 2.84 -27.37
CA LEU A 6 8.42 3.21 -26.49
C LEU A 6 8.79 4.40 -25.58
N ARG A 7 9.92 4.31 -24.88
CA ARG A 7 10.37 5.34 -23.94
C ARG A 7 10.85 6.63 -24.58
N LYS A 8 11.51 6.53 -25.74
CA LYS A 8 12.12 7.72 -26.38
C LYS A 8 11.17 8.47 -27.31
N VAL A 9 10.12 7.81 -27.79
CA VAL A 9 9.20 8.39 -28.79
C VAL A 9 7.76 8.34 -28.31
N ILE A 10 7.20 7.16 -28.05
CA ILE A 10 5.75 7.01 -27.81
C ILE A 10 5.34 7.67 -26.48
N VAL A 11 6.05 7.41 -25.40
CA VAL A 11 5.74 8.00 -24.07
C VAL A 11 5.91 9.52 -24.09
N PRO A 12 7.00 10.11 -24.64
CA PRO A 12 7.11 11.57 -24.76
C PRO A 12 6.05 12.22 -25.63
N LEU A 13 5.66 11.61 -26.75
CA LEU A 13 4.59 12.14 -27.60
C LEU A 13 3.23 12.08 -26.88
N GLY A 14 2.95 11.00 -26.15
CA GLY A 14 1.76 10.91 -25.31
C GLY A 14 1.75 11.97 -24.20
N ASP A 15 2.89 12.18 -23.52
CA ASP A 15 3.02 13.20 -22.48
C ASP A 15 2.76 14.61 -23.02
N LEU A 16 3.28 14.92 -24.20
CA LEU A 16 3.02 16.19 -24.89
C LEU A 16 1.53 16.34 -25.26
N ALA A 17 0.92 15.28 -25.80
CA ALA A 17 -0.48 15.31 -26.23
C ALA A 17 -1.46 15.48 -25.05
N PHE A 18 -1.16 14.90 -23.89
CA PHE A 18 -2.02 14.95 -22.70
C PHE A 18 -1.63 16.03 -21.69
N GLY A 19 -0.51 16.73 -21.88
CA GLY A 19 -0.07 17.88 -21.07
C GLY A 19 0.22 17.55 -19.60
N GLY A 20 0.58 16.28 -19.29
CA GLY A 20 0.75 15.80 -17.92
C GLY A 20 2.10 16.09 -17.27
N ASN A 21 3.09 16.51 -18.07
CA ASN A 21 4.49 16.68 -17.62
C ASN A 21 5.12 15.42 -16.97
N TYR A 22 4.61 14.25 -17.32
CA TYR A 22 5.05 12.98 -16.77
C TYR A 22 6.58 12.77 -16.86
N ASN A 23 7.16 13.02 -18.03
CA ASN A 23 8.61 12.86 -18.24
C ASN A 23 9.44 13.87 -17.43
N LEU A 24 8.93 15.09 -17.23
CA LEU A 24 9.58 16.10 -16.39
C LEU A 24 9.60 15.62 -14.93
N HIS A 25 8.47 15.18 -14.41
CA HIS A 25 8.35 14.64 -13.06
C HIS A 25 9.21 13.40 -12.85
N LEU A 26 9.25 12.49 -13.83
CA LEU A 26 10.12 11.30 -13.74
C LEU A 26 11.61 11.67 -13.72
N LYS A 27 12.02 12.68 -14.48
CA LYS A 27 13.40 13.21 -14.41
C LYS A 27 13.70 13.85 -13.05
N GLU A 28 12.75 14.56 -12.48
CA GLU A 28 12.87 15.15 -11.15
C GLU A 28 13.09 14.06 -10.09
N TRP A 29 12.26 13.00 -10.09
CA TRP A 29 12.38 11.88 -9.15
C TRP A 29 13.73 11.16 -9.25
N ARG A 30 14.24 10.94 -10.46
CA ARG A 30 15.61 10.39 -10.69
C ARG A 30 16.71 11.30 -10.16
N LYS A 31 16.48 12.62 -10.04
CA LYS A 31 17.43 13.55 -9.40
C LYS A 31 17.38 13.42 -7.89
N PHE A 32 16.20 13.28 -7.30
CA PHE A 32 16.02 13.12 -5.85
C PHE A 32 16.81 11.92 -5.31
N ASP A 33 16.90 10.82 -6.05
CA ASP A 33 17.72 9.65 -5.68
C ASP A 33 19.19 9.97 -5.39
N LYS A 34 19.71 11.07 -5.96
CA LYS A 34 21.12 11.46 -5.87
C LYS A 34 21.38 12.52 -4.79
N LEU A 35 20.34 13.05 -4.19
CA LEU A 35 20.45 14.11 -3.22
C LEU A 35 20.87 13.55 -1.84
N SER A 36 21.56 14.40 -1.08
CA SER A 36 21.85 14.14 0.32
C SER A 36 20.58 14.23 1.19
N GLU A 37 20.61 13.66 2.39
CA GLU A 37 19.51 13.76 3.35
C GLU A 37 19.18 15.23 3.67
N LYS A 38 20.20 16.10 3.76
CA LYS A 38 20.05 17.54 4.01
C LYS A 38 19.27 18.24 2.90
N GLU A 39 19.58 17.92 1.63
CA GLU A 39 18.90 18.51 0.46
C GLU A 39 17.45 18.01 0.37
N LEU A 40 17.20 16.71 0.58
CA LEU A 40 15.84 16.16 0.60
C LEU A 40 15.00 16.78 1.71
N ARG A 41 15.57 16.97 2.91
CA ARG A 41 14.90 17.64 4.04
C ARG A 41 14.61 19.12 3.74
N TYR A 42 15.53 19.81 3.08
CA TYR A 42 15.30 21.19 2.65
C TYR A 42 14.12 21.27 1.68
N ILE A 43 14.09 20.43 0.65
CA ILE A 43 12.98 20.38 -0.31
C ILE A 43 11.65 20.09 0.39
N GLN A 44 11.64 19.12 1.30
CA GLN A 44 10.44 18.79 2.09
C GLN A 44 9.97 19.99 2.92
N LYS A 45 10.90 20.69 3.59
CA LYS A 45 10.59 21.87 4.40
C LYS A 45 9.96 22.97 3.56
N GLU A 46 10.55 23.30 2.42
CA GLU A 46 10.03 24.35 1.54
C GLU A 46 8.64 23.98 1.00
N ARG A 47 8.45 22.77 0.50
CA ARG A 47 7.15 22.30 0.02
C ARG A 47 6.09 22.26 1.13
N LEU A 48 6.49 21.91 2.35
CA LEU A 48 5.59 21.97 3.52
C LEU A 48 5.19 23.40 3.84
N LYS A 49 6.13 24.35 3.82
CA LYS A 49 5.85 25.77 3.98
C LYS A 49 4.87 26.27 2.94
N GLU A 50 5.12 25.95 1.67
CA GLU A 50 4.26 26.36 0.54
C GLU A 50 2.83 25.80 0.68
N ILE A 51 2.66 24.51 0.93
CA ILE A 51 1.32 23.91 1.04
C ILE A 51 0.55 24.42 2.28
N LEU A 52 1.22 24.71 3.37
CA LEU A 52 0.59 25.30 4.55
C LEU A 52 0.10 26.72 4.26
N LEU A 53 0.94 27.58 3.71
CA LEU A 53 0.58 28.96 3.31
C LEU A 53 -0.60 28.92 2.33
N TYR A 54 -0.50 28.10 1.30
CA TYR A 54 -1.56 27.95 0.30
C TYR A 54 -2.87 27.47 0.92
N SER A 55 -2.81 26.44 1.79
CA SER A 55 -4.01 25.86 2.40
C SER A 55 -4.75 26.84 3.30
N THR A 56 -4.03 27.60 4.10
CA THR A 56 -4.65 28.61 5.00
C THR A 56 -5.23 29.80 4.25
N GLU A 57 -4.68 30.14 3.06
CA GLU A 57 -5.20 31.23 2.22
C GLU A 57 -6.38 30.78 1.35
N LYS A 58 -6.27 29.61 0.69
CA LYS A 58 -7.16 29.22 -0.41
C LYS A 58 -8.22 28.19 -0.04
N VAL A 59 -8.04 27.44 1.06
CA VAL A 59 -8.94 26.34 1.42
C VAL A 59 -9.81 26.72 2.60
N PRO A 60 -11.15 26.82 2.43
CA PRO A 60 -12.07 27.26 3.48
C PRO A 60 -11.92 26.49 4.80
N TYR A 61 -11.76 25.18 4.71
CA TYR A 61 -11.59 24.29 5.89
C TYR A 61 -10.36 24.61 6.72
N TYR A 62 -9.24 25.04 6.12
CA TYR A 62 -8.01 25.37 6.80
C TYR A 62 -7.86 26.86 7.12
N LYS A 63 -8.86 27.68 6.77
CA LYS A 63 -8.88 29.08 7.15
C LYS A 63 -9.07 29.18 8.67
N THR A 64 -7.99 29.44 9.35
CA THR A 64 -7.92 29.38 10.83
C THR A 64 -7.39 30.71 11.36
N GLU A 65 -7.81 31.08 12.55
CA GLU A 65 -7.24 32.20 13.31
C GLU A 65 -5.96 31.83 14.09
N LEU A 66 -5.43 30.58 13.85
CA LEU A 66 -4.21 30.12 14.49
C LEU A 66 -3.02 30.98 14.05
N ASP A 67 -2.26 31.46 14.99
CA ASP A 67 -0.95 32.08 14.74
C ASP A 67 0.05 31.00 14.35
N LEU A 68 0.30 30.89 13.06
CA LEU A 68 1.19 29.90 12.46
C LEU A 68 2.55 30.53 12.13
N ASP A 69 3.59 30.04 12.79
CA ASP A 69 4.97 30.39 12.44
C ASP A 69 5.44 29.57 11.22
N PHE A 70 5.36 30.16 10.02
CA PHE A 70 5.77 29.51 8.78
C PHE A 70 7.29 29.43 8.59
N GLU A 71 8.12 30.03 9.45
CA GLU A 71 9.57 29.82 9.43
C GLU A 71 9.95 28.43 9.97
N ASP A 72 9.11 27.89 10.88
CA ASP A 72 9.18 26.48 11.29
C ASP A 72 7.89 25.74 10.86
N PRO A 73 7.78 25.33 9.57
CA PRO A 73 6.57 24.73 9.05
C PRO A 73 6.21 23.40 9.72
N TYR A 74 7.18 22.68 10.31
CA TYR A 74 6.89 21.47 11.08
C TYR A 74 6.15 21.76 12.39
N LYS A 75 6.50 22.85 13.08
CA LYS A 75 5.76 23.32 14.25
C LYS A 75 4.40 23.87 13.87
N ALA A 76 4.33 24.65 12.78
CA ALA A 76 3.08 25.16 12.26
C ALA A 76 2.10 24.03 11.94
N LEU A 77 2.56 22.97 11.26
CA LEU A 77 1.75 21.80 10.92
C LEU A 77 1.15 21.14 12.17
N LYS A 78 1.90 21.02 13.28
CA LYS A 78 1.43 20.40 14.51
C LYS A 78 0.27 21.17 15.19
N LYS A 79 0.08 22.44 14.85
CA LYS A 79 -1.08 23.25 15.32
C LYS A 79 -2.35 22.95 14.48
N ILE A 80 -2.21 22.39 13.27
CA ILE A 80 -3.36 22.02 12.43
C ILE A 80 -4.04 20.77 13.02
N PRO A 81 -5.37 20.79 13.23
CA PRO A 81 -6.11 19.62 13.70
C PRO A 81 -5.95 18.42 12.77
N VAL A 82 -6.05 17.21 13.32
CA VAL A 82 -6.02 15.96 12.54
C VAL A 82 -7.26 15.89 11.66
N LEU A 83 -7.06 15.75 10.36
CA LEU A 83 -8.12 15.48 9.40
C LEU A 83 -8.47 14.00 9.42
N THR A 84 -9.62 13.64 9.96
CA THR A 84 -10.12 12.26 9.95
C THR A 84 -10.92 11.98 8.66
N LYS A 85 -11.21 10.70 8.43
CA LYS A 85 -12.04 10.27 7.30
C LYS A 85 -13.48 10.80 7.41
N GLU A 86 -14.00 10.89 8.62
CA GLU A 86 -15.32 11.46 8.91
C GLU A 86 -15.35 12.95 8.56
N LEU A 87 -14.33 13.70 8.99
CA LEU A 87 -14.19 15.13 8.67
C LEU A 87 -14.00 15.35 7.17
N LEU A 88 -13.23 14.49 6.49
CA LEU A 88 -13.11 14.53 5.02
C LEU A 88 -14.48 14.36 4.35
N ASN A 89 -15.27 13.38 4.81
CA ASN A 89 -16.58 13.08 4.22
C ASN A 89 -17.64 14.17 4.49
N SER A 90 -17.57 14.85 5.64
CA SER A 90 -18.52 15.91 5.99
C SER A 90 -18.15 17.29 5.45
N ASN A 91 -16.91 17.49 4.99
CA ASN A 91 -16.40 18.79 4.57
C ASN A 91 -15.80 18.78 3.15
N HIS A 92 -16.33 17.93 2.25
CA HIS A 92 -15.74 17.78 0.91
C HIS A 92 -15.58 19.10 0.16
N ASP A 93 -16.57 19.97 0.21
CA ASP A 93 -16.57 21.22 -0.53
C ASP A 93 -15.63 22.26 0.08
N ASP A 94 -15.59 22.35 1.40
CA ASP A 94 -14.72 23.26 2.13
C ASP A 94 -13.25 22.86 2.06
N LEU A 95 -12.96 21.60 1.76
CA LEU A 95 -11.59 21.06 1.54
C LEU A 95 -11.06 21.33 0.14
N ILE A 96 -11.88 21.82 -0.82
CA ILE A 96 -11.42 22.19 -2.15
C ILE A 96 -10.94 23.63 -2.13
N ALA A 97 -9.73 23.85 -2.66
CA ALA A 97 -9.16 25.17 -2.79
C ALA A 97 -9.97 26.01 -3.81
N LYS A 98 -10.20 27.29 -3.50
CA LYS A 98 -11.02 28.22 -4.30
C LYS A 98 -10.53 28.44 -5.73
N ASP A 99 -9.26 28.16 -6.01
CA ASP A 99 -8.64 28.31 -7.31
C ASP A 99 -8.98 27.16 -8.27
N PHE A 100 -9.71 26.13 -7.81
CA PHE A 100 -10.05 24.96 -8.60
C PHE A 100 -11.55 24.82 -8.81
N ASP A 101 -11.91 24.50 -10.04
CA ASP A 101 -13.26 24.14 -10.43
C ASP A 101 -13.48 22.65 -10.11
N LYS A 102 -14.36 22.36 -9.15
CA LYS A 102 -14.68 21.00 -8.67
C LYS A 102 -15.09 20.05 -9.80
N GLU A 103 -15.84 20.56 -10.78
CA GLU A 103 -16.34 19.74 -11.89
C GLU A 103 -15.22 19.25 -12.82
N LYS A 104 -14.06 19.90 -12.81
CA LYS A 104 -12.87 19.51 -13.56
C LYS A 104 -11.94 18.57 -12.78
N LEU A 105 -12.25 18.29 -11.51
CA LEU A 105 -11.46 17.40 -10.69
C LEU A 105 -11.90 15.94 -10.87
N LYS A 106 -10.92 15.05 -10.84
CA LYS A 106 -11.16 13.62 -10.87
C LYS A 106 -11.47 13.11 -9.45
N LYS A 107 -12.51 12.29 -9.31
CA LYS A 107 -12.81 11.59 -8.06
C LYS A 107 -12.01 10.29 -7.94
N ASN A 108 -11.36 10.11 -6.81
CA ASN A 108 -10.75 8.84 -6.39
C ASN A 108 -11.60 8.25 -5.27
N PHE A 109 -11.99 6.99 -5.39
CA PHE A 109 -12.82 6.31 -4.40
C PHE A 109 -11.96 5.41 -3.52
N SER A 110 -12.13 5.49 -2.21
CA SER A 110 -11.54 4.53 -1.28
C SER A 110 -12.46 3.31 -1.14
N SER A 111 -11.86 2.13 -0.94
CA SER A 111 -12.60 0.85 -0.84
C SER A 111 -13.46 0.69 0.42
N GLY A 112 -13.47 1.68 1.33
CA GLY A 112 -14.32 1.67 2.51
C GLY A 112 -14.19 0.44 3.38
N SER A 113 -13.04 0.22 4.02
CA SER A 113 -12.84 -0.89 4.97
C SER A 113 -13.83 -0.85 6.16
N THR A 114 -14.43 0.32 6.43
CA THR A 114 -15.44 0.54 7.49
C THR A 114 -16.87 0.56 6.98
N GLY A 115 -17.13 0.10 5.73
CA GLY A 115 -18.47 0.07 5.13
C GLY A 115 -18.94 1.40 4.53
N LYS A 116 -18.32 2.54 4.86
CA LYS A 116 -18.60 3.84 4.23
C LYS A 116 -17.54 4.15 3.18
N GLN A 117 -17.94 4.20 1.92
CA GLN A 117 -17.07 4.70 0.85
C GLN A 117 -16.72 6.16 1.12
N SER A 118 -15.47 6.51 0.95
CA SER A 118 -14.98 7.87 0.92
C SER A 118 -14.43 8.16 -0.46
N PHE A 119 -14.42 9.41 -0.85
CA PHE A 119 -13.79 9.83 -2.08
C PHE A 119 -12.95 11.09 -1.85
N SER A 120 -12.02 11.33 -2.72
CA SER A 120 -11.18 12.52 -2.75
C SER A 120 -11.11 13.09 -4.14
N TYR A 121 -10.73 14.36 -4.24
CA TYR A 121 -10.57 15.05 -5.50
C TYR A 121 -9.09 15.21 -5.86
N THR A 122 -8.77 15.04 -7.13
CA THR A 122 -7.40 15.19 -7.63
C THR A 122 -7.40 15.84 -9.01
N THR A 123 -6.29 16.49 -9.37
CA THR A 123 -6.08 17.01 -10.71
C THR A 123 -5.49 15.97 -11.64
N HIS A 124 -5.65 16.15 -12.97
CA HIS A 124 -4.91 15.34 -13.94
C HIS A 124 -3.40 15.47 -13.75
N LYS A 125 -2.89 16.69 -13.49
CA LYS A 125 -1.45 16.92 -13.24
C LYS A 125 -0.93 16.07 -12.06
N LEU A 126 -1.63 16.05 -10.93
CA LEU A 126 -1.24 15.22 -9.77
C LEU A 126 -1.32 13.73 -10.10
N THR A 127 -2.29 13.30 -10.93
CA THR A 127 -2.35 11.90 -11.40
C THR A 127 -1.08 11.52 -12.18
N TYR A 128 -0.59 12.37 -13.09
CA TYR A 128 0.66 12.13 -13.83
C TYR A 128 1.90 12.21 -12.92
N TYR A 129 1.90 13.12 -11.94
CA TYR A 129 2.96 13.19 -10.94
C TYR A 129 3.09 11.88 -10.15
N ASN A 130 1.96 11.35 -9.68
CA ASN A 130 1.91 10.06 -8.98
C ASN A 130 2.33 8.88 -9.88
N GLN A 131 1.94 8.89 -11.16
CA GLN A 131 2.42 7.88 -12.12
C GLN A 131 3.94 7.96 -12.31
N ALA A 132 4.52 9.15 -12.27
CA ALA A 132 5.97 9.32 -12.34
C ALA A 132 6.68 8.77 -11.09
N ILE A 133 6.13 9.00 -9.86
CA ILE A 133 6.63 8.38 -8.63
C ILE A 133 6.60 6.85 -8.74
N GLN A 134 5.46 6.30 -9.12
CA GLN A 134 5.28 4.85 -9.22
C GLN A 134 6.27 4.25 -10.23
N ARG A 135 6.42 4.89 -11.39
CA ARG A 135 7.40 4.47 -12.40
C ARG A 135 8.82 4.54 -11.88
N HIS A 136 9.18 5.61 -11.21
CA HIS A 136 10.49 5.80 -10.61
C HIS A 136 10.82 4.67 -9.61
N TRP A 137 9.89 4.30 -8.75
CA TRP A 137 10.06 3.14 -7.86
C TRP A 137 10.28 1.84 -8.64
N PHE A 138 9.51 1.61 -9.72
CA PHE A 138 9.69 0.41 -10.55
C PHE A 138 11.10 0.37 -11.18
N GLU A 139 11.65 1.52 -11.57
CA GLU A 139 13.01 1.62 -12.11
C GLU A 139 14.09 1.18 -11.13
N TRP A 140 13.86 1.24 -9.83
CA TRP A 140 14.80 0.71 -8.83
C TRP A 140 15.05 -0.79 -9.04
N THR A 141 14.07 -1.55 -9.49
CA THR A 141 14.20 -2.97 -9.82
C THR A 141 14.84 -3.25 -11.18
N GLY A 142 15.03 -2.23 -12.01
CA GLY A 142 15.44 -2.33 -13.41
C GLY A 142 14.28 -2.40 -14.40
N TYR A 143 13.04 -2.17 -13.93
CA TYR A 143 11.89 -2.14 -14.80
C TYR A 143 11.97 -1.03 -15.86
N GLN A 144 11.51 -1.35 -17.07
CA GLN A 144 11.39 -0.39 -18.17
C GLN A 144 10.09 -0.65 -18.93
N GLU A 145 9.45 0.40 -19.43
CA GLU A 145 8.24 0.25 -20.27
C GLU A 145 8.51 -0.63 -21.48
N GLY A 146 7.54 -1.49 -21.78
CA GLY A 146 7.61 -2.40 -22.91
C GLY A 146 8.36 -3.70 -22.66
N ILE A 147 8.92 -3.91 -21.46
CA ILE A 147 9.40 -5.22 -21.03
C ILE A 147 8.20 -6.11 -20.72
N PRO A 148 8.21 -7.41 -21.16
CA PRO A 148 7.11 -8.33 -20.89
C PRO A 148 6.79 -8.41 -19.41
N THR A 149 5.57 -8.05 -19.06
CA THR A 149 5.09 -7.91 -17.68
C THR A 149 3.78 -8.66 -17.49
N LEU A 150 3.65 -9.43 -16.43
CA LEU A 150 2.38 -9.94 -15.91
C LEU A 150 1.86 -8.96 -14.87
N GLN A 151 0.64 -8.48 -15.02
CA GLN A 151 0.04 -7.55 -14.08
C GLN A 151 -1.26 -8.10 -13.51
N PHE A 152 -1.33 -8.24 -12.18
CA PHE A 152 -2.55 -8.54 -11.45
C PHE A 152 -3.28 -7.28 -11.04
N GLY A 153 -4.57 -7.17 -11.35
CA GLY A 153 -5.38 -6.02 -10.98
C GLY A 153 -6.84 -6.36 -10.73
N ILE A 154 -7.62 -5.36 -10.30
CA ILE A 154 -9.00 -5.55 -9.81
C ILE A 154 -10.01 -5.72 -10.94
N SER A 155 -9.79 -5.03 -12.08
CA SER A 155 -10.79 -4.98 -13.16
C SER A 155 -10.49 -6.05 -14.20
N PRO A 156 -11.27 -7.13 -14.26
CA PRO A 156 -11.09 -8.16 -15.30
C PRO A 156 -11.43 -7.61 -16.69
N ASP A 157 -12.41 -6.72 -16.79
CA ASP A 157 -12.74 -6.03 -18.02
C ASP A 157 -12.02 -4.67 -18.10
N ARG A 158 -11.06 -4.59 -19.00
CA ARG A 158 -10.21 -3.41 -19.20
C ARG A 158 -10.80 -2.40 -20.18
N GLY A 159 -11.76 -2.80 -20.99
CA GLY A 159 -12.23 -2.03 -22.13
C GLY A 159 -11.16 -1.85 -23.23
N PHE A 160 -11.56 -1.41 -24.40
CA PHE A 160 -10.72 -1.36 -25.59
C PHE A 160 -9.46 -0.51 -25.43
N ILE A 161 -9.59 0.73 -24.91
CA ILE A 161 -8.47 1.68 -24.80
C ILE A 161 -7.39 1.16 -23.84
N LYS A 162 -7.79 0.61 -22.69
CA LYS A 162 -6.83 0.06 -21.72
C LYS A 162 -6.16 -1.21 -22.28
N SER A 163 -6.90 -2.06 -22.99
CA SER A 163 -6.36 -3.26 -23.61
C SER A 163 -5.35 -2.91 -24.71
N LEU A 164 -5.61 -1.87 -25.50
CA LEU A 164 -4.67 -1.36 -26.49
C LEU A 164 -3.39 -0.82 -25.83
N LYS A 165 -3.54 -0.07 -24.73
CA LYS A 165 -2.40 0.38 -23.94
C LYS A 165 -1.59 -0.80 -23.38
N ASP A 166 -2.25 -1.83 -22.83
CA ASP A 166 -1.59 -3.02 -22.31
C ASP A 166 -0.79 -3.74 -23.40
N PHE A 167 -1.34 -3.83 -24.61
CA PHE A 167 -0.62 -4.38 -25.78
C PHE A 167 0.64 -3.57 -26.11
N PHE A 168 0.55 -2.24 -26.22
CA PHE A 168 1.71 -1.40 -26.52
C PHE A 168 2.75 -1.42 -25.39
N PHE A 169 2.33 -1.55 -24.14
CA PHE A 169 3.25 -1.60 -22.98
C PHE A 169 3.73 -3.03 -22.66
N ASN A 170 3.32 -4.02 -23.48
CA ASN A 170 3.64 -5.43 -23.31
C ASN A 170 3.22 -5.97 -21.93
N ILE A 171 2.04 -5.57 -21.50
CA ILE A 171 1.43 -5.96 -20.23
C ILE A 171 0.45 -7.10 -20.48
N ASN A 172 0.67 -8.24 -19.82
CA ASN A 172 -0.26 -9.34 -19.75
C ASN A 172 -1.09 -9.17 -18.49
N TYR A 173 -2.30 -8.63 -18.63
CA TYR A 173 -3.16 -8.34 -17.49
C TYR A 173 -3.99 -9.57 -17.10
N GLU A 174 -4.12 -9.79 -15.77
CA GLU A 174 -4.90 -10.86 -15.15
C GLU A 174 -5.71 -10.32 -13.99
N SER A 175 -6.83 -10.99 -13.67
CA SER A 175 -7.58 -10.69 -12.44
C SER A 175 -6.75 -11.03 -11.21
N ALA A 176 -6.81 -10.19 -10.18
CA ALA A 176 -6.17 -10.46 -8.89
C ALA A 176 -7.02 -11.37 -7.99
N PHE A 177 -8.28 -11.59 -8.32
CA PHE A 177 -9.24 -12.27 -7.43
C PHE A 177 -10.01 -13.35 -8.18
N SER A 178 -10.43 -14.37 -7.42
CA SER A 178 -11.24 -15.49 -7.92
C SER A 178 -10.54 -16.33 -9.00
N LEU A 179 -9.21 -16.51 -8.89
CA LEU A 179 -8.43 -17.40 -9.77
C LEU A 179 -8.63 -18.86 -9.34
N ASP A 180 -8.74 -19.74 -10.33
CA ASP A 180 -8.79 -21.18 -10.15
C ASP A 180 -7.56 -21.88 -10.78
N ASP A 181 -7.51 -23.21 -10.67
CA ASP A 181 -6.37 -23.98 -11.19
C ASP A 181 -6.19 -23.82 -12.71
N LYS A 182 -7.26 -23.68 -13.49
CA LYS A 182 -7.20 -23.44 -14.93
C LYS A 182 -6.61 -22.07 -15.25
N ASP A 183 -6.94 -21.08 -14.45
CA ASP A 183 -6.34 -19.75 -14.56
C ASP A 183 -4.85 -19.80 -14.28
N PHE A 184 -4.43 -20.50 -13.22
CA PHE A 184 -3.01 -20.66 -12.90
C PHE A 184 -2.24 -21.41 -13.99
N GLU A 185 -2.81 -22.46 -14.60
CA GLU A 185 -2.23 -23.13 -15.75
C GLU A 185 -2.04 -22.16 -16.93
N ARG A 186 -3.07 -21.40 -17.26
CA ARG A 186 -3.05 -20.40 -18.33
C ARG A 186 -2.00 -19.32 -18.07
N ILE A 187 -1.92 -18.81 -16.82
CA ILE A 187 -0.94 -17.81 -16.42
C ILE A 187 0.48 -18.38 -16.49
N ASN A 188 0.70 -19.61 -16.01
CA ASN A 188 1.98 -20.28 -16.10
C ASN A 188 2.44 -20.45 -17.56
N PHE A 189 1.53 -20.82 -18.47
CA PHE A 189 1.82 -20.84 -19.90
C PHE A 189 2.21 -19.46 -20.43
N LYS A 190 1.52 -18.38 -20.02
CA LYS A 190 1.87 -16.99 -20.38
C LYS A 190 3.24 -16.58 -19.86
N LEU A 191 3.60 -16.92 -18.63
CA LEU A 191 4.93 -16.63 -18.07
C LEU A 191 6.04 -17.13 -19.01
N LYS A 192 5.90 -18.34 -19.55
CA LYS A 192 6.86 -18.95 -20.46
C LYS A 192 6.77 -18.39 -21.88
N SER A 193 5.58 -18.45 -22.49
CA SER A 193 5.37 -18.10 -23.92
C SER A 193 5.61 -16.63 -24.22
N LYS A 194 5.27 -15.73 -23.29
CA LYS A 194 5.49 -14.28 -23.40
C LYS A 194 6.84 -13.83 -22.83
N LYS A 195 7.65 -14.76 -22.31
CA LYS A 195 8.96 -14.47 -21.71
C LYS A 195 8.86 -13.34 -20.66
N VAL A 196 7.87 -13.46 -19.78
CA VAL A 196 7.61 -12.45 -18.74
C VAL A 196 8.84 -12.25 -17.86
N LYS A 197 9.16 -10.99 -17.57
CA LYS A 197 10.31 -10.58 -16.76
C LYS A 197 9.91 -9.94 -15.44
N PHE A 198 8.75 -9.30 -15.41
CA PHE A 198 8.25 -8.60 -14.23
C PHE A 198 6.84 -9.08 -13.88
N ILE A 199 6.58 -9.21 -12.58
CA ILE A 199 5.23 -9.45 -12.06
C ILE A 199 4.87 -8.24 -11.20
N ILE A 200 3.73 -7.60 -11.48
CA ILE A 200 3.26 -6.40 -10.79
C ILE A 200 1.84 -6.63 -10.29
N GLY A 201 1.55 -6.30 -9.04
CA GLY A 201 0.18 -6.32 -8.56
C GLY A 201 0.01 -6.75 -7.12
N TYR A 202 -1.15 -7.30 -6.84
CA TYR A 202 -1.53 -7.73 -5.50
C TYR A 202 -0.68 -8.91 -5.02
N PRO A 203 0.10 -8.76 -3.94
CA PRO A 203 0.96 -9.84 -3.46
C PRO A 203 0.19 -11.09 -3.05
N SER A 204 -1.06 -10.96 -2.61
CA SER A 204 -1.94 -12.11 -2.34
C SER A 204 -2.22 -12.95 -3.60
N ALA A 205 -2.48 -12.31 -4.75
CA ALA A 205 -2.71 -13.01 -6.01
C ALA A 205 -1.42 -13.67 -6.54
N ILE A 206 -0.29 -12.97 -6.41
CA ILE A 206 1.03 -13.51 -6.77
C ILE A 206 1.37 -14.71 -5.89
N PHE A 207 1.01 -14.66 -4.60
CA PHE A 207 1.24 -15.74 -3.65
C PHE A 207 0.41 -16.99 -4.00
N GLU A 208 -0.87 -16.86 -4.34
CA GLU A 208 -1.70 -18.00 -4.74
C GLU A 208 -1.15 -18.64 -6.03
N LEU A 209 -0.71 -17.85 -7.01
CA LEU A 209 -0.01 -18.38 -8.20
C LEU A 209 1.27 -19.11 -7.79
N ALA A 210 2.08 -18.52 -6.92
CA ALA A 210 3.35 -19.09 -6.48
C ALA A 210 3.16 -20.41 -5.71
N LYS A 211 2.13 -20.50 -4.85
CA LYS A 211 1.75 -21.75 -4.18
C LYS A 211 1.36 -22.84 -5.18
N TRP A 212 0.51 -22.49 -6.15
CA TRP A 212 0.12 -23.44 -7.20
C TRP A 212 1.35 -23.91 -7.99
N MET A 213 2.27 -23.01 -8.33
CA MET A 213 3.52 -23.34 -9.02
C MET A 213 4.41 -24.28 -8.19
N ASP A 214 4.55 -24.04 -6.88
CA ASP A 214 5.34 -24.87 -5.96
C ASP A 214 4.77 -26.30 -5.90
N LEU A 215 3.46 -26.43 -5.71
CA LEU A 215 2.75 -27.73 -5.73
C LEU A 215 2.89 -28.49 -7.05
N ASN A 216 2.99 -27.79 -8.18
CA ASN A 216 3.12 -28.37 -9.50
C ASN A 216 4.58 -28.42 -10.03
N ASN A 217 5.58 -28.18 -9.17
CA ASN A 217 7.01 -28.16 -9.51
C ASN A 217 7.35 -27.26 -10.70
N LYS A 218 6.69 -26.08 -10.78
CA LYS A 218 6.93 -25.07 -11.82
C LYS A 218 7.88 -23.99 -11.31
N LYS A 219 8.84 -23.58 -12.15
CA LYS A 219 9.78 -22.49 -11.84
C LYS A 219 9.95 -21.58 -13.04
N HIS A 220 10.08 -20.27 -12.79
CA HIS A 220 10.38 -19.26 -13.81
C HIS A 220 11.43 -18.28 -13.33
N LYS A 221 12.26 -17.79 -14.25
CA LYS A 221 13.18 -16.69 -13.99
C LYS A 221 12.43 -15.37 -14.18
N ILE A 222 12.18 -14.65 -13.07
CA ILE A 222 11.55 -13.35 -13.05
C ILE A 222 12.58 -12.35 -12.50
N ASP A 223 12.75 -11.20 -13.15
CA ASP A 223 13.74 -10.19 -12.77
C ASP A 223 13.29 -9.44 -11.51
N ALA A 224 11.97 -9.13 -11.40
CA ALA A 224 11.42 -8.56 -10.17
C ALA A 224 9.92 -8.83 -9.99
N ILE A 225 9.51 -8.80 -8.71
CA ILE A 225 8.13 -8.75 -8.24
C ILE A 225 7.90 -7.37 -7.63
N ILE A 226 6.85 -6.69 -8.08
CA ILE A 226 6.45 -5.36 -7.60
C ILE A 226 5.08 -5.49 -6.93
N SER A 227 5.09 -5.42 -5.62
CA SER A 227 3.90 -5.52 -4.77
C SER A 227 3.21 -4.17 -4.66
N LEU A 228 1.89 -4.15 -4.86
CA LEU A 228 1.06 -2.96 -4.69
C LEU A 228 -0.38 -3.33 -4.32
N GLY A 229 -1.04 -2.42 -3.62
CA GLY A 229 -2.48 -2.49 -3.34
C GLY A 229 -2.90 -3.39 -2.18
N ASP A 230 -2.01 -4.22 -1.67
CA ASP A 230 -2.22 -5.18 -0.60
C ASP A 230 -0.92 -5.32 0.21
N LYS A 231 -0.98 -5.93 1.39
CA LYS A 231 0.20 -6.13 2.24
C LYS A 231 1.03 -7.32 1.75
N LEU A 232 2.32 -7.08 1.56
CA LEU A 232 3.30 -8.13 1.35
C LEU A 232 3.72 -8.73 2.70
N PHE A 233 3.48 -10.04 2.88
CA PHE A 233 3.90 -10.78 4.07
C PHE A 233 5.24 -11.48 3.84
N GLU A 234 6.04 -11.64 4.90
CA GLU A 234 7.36 -12.28 4.83
C GLU A 234 7.29 -13.74 4.31
N HIS A 235 6.24 -14.49 4.72
CA HIS A 235 6.04 -15.84 4.20
C HIS A 235 5.69 -15.89 2.70
N TYR A 236 5.14 -14.81 2.11
CA TYR A 236 4.95 -14.72 0.66
C TYR A 236 6.31 -14.67 -0.05
N GLU A 237 7.25 -13.86 0.45
CA GLU A 237 8.59 -13.74 -0.10
C GLU A 237 9.33 -15.09 -0.08
N SER A 238 9.14 -15.88 0.97
CA SER A 238 9.69 -17.25 1.07
C SER A 238 9.16 -18.18 -0.03
N VAL A 239 7.87 -18.13 -0.34
CA VAL A 239 7.27 -18.92 -1.43
C VAL A 239 7.70 -18.39 -2.80
N PHE A 240 7.77 -17.06 -2.97
CA PHE A 240 8.27 -16.46 -4.21
C PHE A 240 9.68 -16.95 -4.55
N SER A 241 10.55 -17.03 -3.55
CA SER A 241 11.94 -17.49 -3.73
C SER A 241 12.07 -18.96 -4.13
N LYS A 242 11.06 -19.80 -3.87
CA LYS A 242 11.05 -21.22 -4.30
C LYS A 242 10.76 -21.38 -5.80
N VAL A 243 9.87 -20.54 -6.34
CA VAL A 243 9.34 -20.68 -7.70
C VAL A 243 9.86 -19.64 -8.68
N PHE A 244 10.25 -18.44 -8.19
CA PHE A 244 10.85 -17.39 -9.00
C PHE A 244 12.34 -17.29 -8.68
N ILE A 245 13.18 -17.51 -9.67
CA ILE A 245 14.65 -17.62 -9.47
C ILE A 245 15.21 -16.21 -9.19
N SER A 246 15.57 -15.96 -7.93
CA SER A 246 16.23 -14.74 -7.42
C SER A 246 15.56 -13.41 -7.86
N PRO A 247 14.25 -13.25 -7.70
CA PRO A 247 13.60 -12.00 -8.08
C PRO A 247 14.00 -10.88 -7.11
N LYS A 248 14.17 -9.67 -7.62
CA LYS A 248 14.15 -8.47 -6.77
C LYS A 248 12.70 -8.27 -6.29
N ILE A 249 12.54 -7.82 -5.06
CA ILE A 249 11.21 -7.52 -4.52
C ILE A 249 11.13 -6.04 -4.20
N LEU A 250 10.12 -5.39 -4.74
CA LEU A 250 9.74 -4.01 -4.42
C LEU A 250 8.36 -4.03 -3.79
N ASP A 251 8.26 -3.57 -2.55
CA ASP A 251 6.98 -3.42 -1.87
C ASP A 251 6.62 -1.94 -1.76
N THR A 252 5.39 -1.56 -2.15
CA THR A 252 4.97 -0.17 -2.23
C THR A 252 3.88 0.15 -1.22
N TYR A 253 3.96 1.34 -0.63
CA TYR A 253 2.97 1.86 0.30
C TYR A 253 2.33 3.13 -0.25
N GLY A 254 1.03 3.06 -0.45
CA GLY A 254 0.19 4.15 -0.93
C GLY A 254 -1.24 3.99 -0.48
N CYS A 255 -2.08 5.00 -0.74
CA CYS A 255 -3.48 4.99 -0.37
C CYS A 255 -4.41 5.31 -1.56
N ALA A 256 -5.70 5.05 -1.38
CA ALA A 256 -6.72 5.25 -2.41
C ALA A 256 -6.93 6.73 -2.74
N GLU A 257 -6.62 7.63 -1.83
CA GLU A 257 -6.64 9.08 -2.04
C GLU A 257 -5.61 9.55 -3.07
N GLY A 258 -4.67 8.65 -3.45
CA GLY A 258 -3.71 8.85 -4.51
C GLY A 258 -2.31 9.22 -4.02
N PHE A 259 -1.99 9.04 -2.74
CA PHE A 259 -0.65 9.31 -2.23
C PHE A 259 0.24 8.08 -2.33
N LEU A 260 1.41 8.25 -2.91
CA LEU A 260 2.47 7.25 -2.96
C LEU A 260 3.51 7.61 -1.90
N MET A 261 3.42 6.95 -0.73
CA MET A 261 4.06 7.41 0.49
C MET A 261 5.45 6.84 0.72
N ALA A 262 5.64 5.55 0.44
CA ALA A 262 6.92 4.90 0.68
C ALA A 262 7.09 3.62 -0.16
N ALA A 263 8.33 3.16 -0.31
CA ALA A 263 8.63 1.89 -0.96
C ALA A 263 9.82 1.18 -0.29
N LYS A 264 9.72 -0.15 -0.13
CA LYS A 264 10.77 -1.02 0.40
C LYS A 264 11.45 -1.75 -0.76
N TYR A 265 12.78 -1.70 -0.82
CA TYR A 265 13.53 -2.29 -1.93
C TYR A 265 14.81 -3.04 -1.50
N ASP A 266 15.91 -2.33 -1.25
CA ASP A 266 17.25 -2.89 -0.95
C ASP A 266 17.54 -2.99 0.55
N THR A 267 16.63 -2.49 1.37
CA THR A 267 16.66 -2.57 2.82
C THR A 267 15.38 -3.21 3.35
N PRO A 268 15.33 -3.71 4.60
CA PRO A 268 14.09 -4.17 5.22
C PRO A 268 13.13 -3.03 5.57
N PHE A 269 13.49 -1.77 5.31
CA PHE A 269 12.77 -0.56 5.66
C PHE A 269 12.17 0.11 4.44
N TYR A 270 11.18 0.98 4.66
CA TYR A 270 10.53 1.74 3.60
C TYR A 270 11.16 3.12 3.45
N TYR A 271 11.62 3.44 2.25
CA TYR A 271 12.02 4.79 1.86
C TYR A 271 10.79 5.69 1.73
N ILE A 272 10.69 6.72 2.58
CA ILE A 272 9.59 7.69 2.52
C ILE A 272 9.84 8.65 1.36
N THR A 273 8.86 8.86 0.50
CA THR A 273 8.88 9.85 -0.61
C THR A 273 8.83 11.28 -0.09
N SER A 274 9.82 11.68 0.70
CA SER A 274 9.84 12.94 1.46
C SER A 274 9.62 14.22 0.63
N PRO A 275 10.00 14.31 -0.67
CA PRO A 275 9.59 15.43 -1.50
C PRO A 275 8.10 15.48 -1.86
N HIS A 276 7.35 14.40 -1.63
CA HIS A 276 5.92 14.29 -1.94
C HIS A 276 5.04 14.30 -0.70
N VAL A 277 5.49 13.67 0.38
CA VAL A 277 4.73 13.56 1.61
C VAL A 277 5.56 13.87 2.84
N TYR A 278 4.89 14.35 3.88
CA TYR A 278 5.41 14.34 5.25
C TYR A 278 4.56 13.36 6.05
N ILE A 279 5.21 12.43 6.74
CA ILE A 279 4.57 11.38 7.54
C ILE A 279 4.88 11.63 9.01
N GLU A 280 3.83 11.66 9.83
CA GLU A 280 3.90 11.65 11.30
C GLU A 280 3.41 10.27 11.78
N ILE A 281 4.06 9.74 12.82
CA ILE A 281 3.58 8.57 13.55
C ILE A 281 3.17 9.05 14.93
N VAL A 282 1.88 8.96 15.25
CA VAL A 282 1.29 9.60 16.42
C VAL A 282 0.50 8.62 17.28
N ASP A 283 0.34 8.96 18.56
CA ASP A 283 -0.54 8.28 19.50
C ASP A 283 -2.04 8.60 19.23
N ASP A 284 -2.93 8.07 20.08
CA ASP A 284 -4.38 8.31 19.99
C ASP A 284 -4.75 9.81 20.18
N TYR A 285 -3.85 10.63 20.75
CA TYR A 285 -4.05 12.06 21.01
C TYR A 285 -3.46 12.96 19.91
N GLY A 286 -2.84 12.34 18.88
CA GLY A 286 -2.19 13.07 17.77
C GLY A 286 -0.82 13.62 18.11
N LYS A 287 -0.21 13.19 19.22
CA LYS A 287 1.17 13.51 19.62
C LYS A 287 2.12 12.50 18.97
N GLU A 288 3.24 12.98 18.44
CA GLU A 288 4.26 12.12 17.82
C GLU A 288 4.81 11.12 18.85
N VAL A 289 4.84 9.84 18.47
CA VAL A 289 5.40 8.74 19.29
C VAL A 289 6.94 8.76 19.24
N ASP A 290 7.57 8.14 20.23
CA ASP A 290 9.01 7.97 20.24
C ASP A 290 9.48 7.01 19.11
N GLU A 291 10.76 7.10 18.78
CA GLU A 291 11.37 6.21 17.79
C GLU A 291 11.29 4.74 18.26
N GLY A 292 10.88 3.85 17.36
CA GLY A 292 10.67 2.43 17.68
C GLY A 292 9.25 2.08 18.14
N GLU A 293 8.42 3.05 18.49
CA GLU A 293 7.06 2.85 18.96
C GLU A 293 6.04 2.73 17.80
N LEU A 294 4.93 2.06 18.13
CA LEU A 294 3.77 1.92 17.25
C LEU A 294 2.85 3.14 17.37
N GLY A 295 2.43 3.68 16.22
CA GLY A 295 1.44 4.77 16.22
C GLY A 295 0.62 4.80 14.94
N HIS A 296 -0.34 5.72 14.91
CA HIS A 296 -1.19 6.02 13.78
C HIS A 296 -0.42 6.82 12.72
N VAL A 297 -0.63 6.48 11.46
CA VAL A 297 -0.04 7.20 10.35
C VAL A 297 -0.89 8.43 10.02
N LEU A 298 -0.29 9.62 10.18
CA LEU A 298 -0.81 10.85 9.60
C LEU A 298 0.04 11.20 8.37
N VAL A 299 -0.61 11.62 7.30
CA VAL A 299 0.06 12.06 6.08
C VAL A 299 -0.32 13.49 5.72
N THR A 300 0.68 14.30 5.41
CA THR A 300 0.52 15.60 4.74
C THR A 300 1.05 15.47 3.33
N CYS A 301 0.18 15.67 2.33
CA CYS A 301 0.57 15.62 0.92
C CYS A 301 1.07 17.00 0.48
N LEU A 302 2.35 17.07 0.10
CA LEU A 302 3.03 18.32 -0.22
C LEU A 302 2.78 18.82 -1.66
N THR A 303 2.03 18.07 -2.45
CA THR A 303 1.81 18.34 -3.89
C THR A 303 0.34 18.34 -4.30
N SER A 304 -0.59 18.15 -3.36
CA SER A 304 -2.02 18.15 -3.60
C SER A 304 -2.63 19.53 -3.30
N TYR A 305 -2.67 20.41 -4.31
CA TYR A 305 -3.18 21.77 -4.14
C TYR A 305 -4.69 21.90 -4.34
N ALA A 306 -5.32 21.06 -5.15
CA ALA A 306 -6.76 21.16 -5.39
C ALA A 306 -7.60 20.74 -4.18
N GLN A 307 -7.17 19.71 -3.47
CA GLN A 307 -7.68 19.28 -2.19
C GLN A 307 -6.47 18.93 -1.31
N PRO A 308 -5.94 19.89 -0.55
CA PRO A 308 -4.83 19.65 0.36
C PRO A 308 -5.22 18.70 1.49
N PHE A 309 -4.33 17.79 1.81
CA PHE A 309 -4.44 16.87 2.94
C PHE A 309 -3.35 17.22 3.93
N LEU A 310 -3.72 17.89 5.01
CA LEU A 310 -2.83 18.21 6.11
C LEU A 310 -3.17 17.31 7.29
N ARG A 311 -2.18 16.59 7.83
CA ARG A 311 -2.31 15.66 8.96
C ARG A 311 -3.48 14.66 8.80
N TYR A 312 -3.64 14.11 7.60
CA TYR A 312 -4.73 13.18 7.32
C TYR A 312 -4.48 11.80 7.95
N LYS A 313 -5.39 11.35 8.82
CA LYS A 313 -5.35 10.05 9.48
C LYS A 313 -5.80 8.96 8.50
N LEU A 314 -4.84 8.15 8.02
CA LEU A 314 -5.09 7.09 7.01
C LEU A 314 -5.87 5.90 7.56
N GLY A 315 -5.84 5.70 8.89
CA GLY A 315 -6.31 4.50 9.55
C GLY A 315 -5.33 3.33 9.43
N ASP A 316 -4.07 3.61 9.13
CA ASP A 316 -2.97 2.65 9.15
C ASP A 316 -2.11 2.85 10.40
N LEU A 317 -1.49 1.76 10.86
CA LEU A 317 -0.51 1.76 11.94
C LEU A 317 0.89 1.47 11.38
N ALA A 318 1.88 2.18 11.92
CA ALA A 318 3.28 2.00 11.54
C ALA A 318 4.22 2.16 12.75
N ILE A 319 5.47 1.72 12.58
CA ILE A 319 6.53 1.88 13.57
C ILE A 319 7.58 2.81 12.97
N LYS A 320 7.92 3.87 13.71
CA LYS A 320 8.98 4.80 13.37
C LYS A 320 10.34 4.11 13.49
N LEU A 321 11.25 4.37 12.56
CA LEU A 321 12.62 3.85 12.62
C LEU A 321 13.53 4.87 13.29
N GLU A 322 14.27 4.43 14.29
CA GLU A 322 15.33 5.21 14.90
C GLU A 322 16.44 5.53 13.89
N LYS A 323 16.91 6.76 13.85
CA LYS A 323 17.99 7.17 12.94
C LYS A 323 19.29 6.42 13.17
N SER A 324 19.59 6.05 14.41
CA SER A 324 20.72 5.21 14.80
C SER A 324 20.71 3.84 14.10
N ASN A 325 19.51 3.35 13.74
CA ASN A 325 19.28 2.06 13.07
C ASN A 325 19.22 2.16 11.53
N TYR A 326 19.50 3.32 10.95
CA TYR A 326 19.57 3.47 9.49
C TYR A 326 20.74 2.67 8.91
N PRO A 327 20.53 1.79 7.92
CA PRO A 327 21.60 1.07 7.27
C PRO A 327 22.61 2.02 6.64
N LYS A 328 23.91 1.76 6.86
CA LYS A 328 24.99 2.59 6.31
C LYS A 328 25.13 2.45 4.78
N ASP A 329 24.77 1.31 4.27
CA ASP A 329 24.85 0.90 2.85
C ASP A 329 23.55 1.07 2.08
N LYS A 330 22.55 1.79 2.65
CA LYS A 330 21.30 2.08 1.96
C LYS A 330 21.55 2.84 0.66
N LYS A 331 20.81 2.48 -0.38
CA LYS A 331 21.00 3.01 -1.73
C LYS A 331 20.60 4.48 -1.88
N PHE A 332 19.59 4.92 -1.13
CA PHE A 332 19.03 6.26 -1.24
C PHE A 332 19.03 6.97 0.11
N ASN A 333 19.03 8.31 0.08
CA ASN A 333 19.09 9.14 1.29
C ASN A 333 17.72 9.59 1.80
N TYR A 334 16.62 9.02 1.30
CA TYR A 334 15.29 9.29 1.85
C TYR A 334 15.19 8.87 3.32
N PRO A 335 14.32 9.55 4.10
CA PRO A 335 13.96 9.07 5.45
C PRO A 335 13.39 7.66 5.40
N LEU A 336 13.55 6.91 6.48
CA LEU A 336 13.10 5.52 6.56
C LEU A 336 11.97 5.34 7.57
N LEU A 337 11.03 4.45 7.24
CA LEU A 337 10.00 3.94 8.13
C LEU A 337 10.29 2.46 8.41
N LYS A 338 10.21 2.04 9.69
CA LYS A 338 10.60 0.70 10.12
C LYS A 338 9.67 -0.38 9.54
N LYS A 339 8.38 -0.22 9.79
CA LYS A 339 7.39 -1.23 9.39
C LYS A 339 6.01 -0.61 9.29
N ILE A 340 5.25 -1.04 8.28
CA ILE A 340 3.82 -0.78 8.16
C ILE A 340 3.10 -2.00 8.72
N ILE A 341 2.31 -1.80 9.75
CA ILE A 341 1.67 -2.88 10.49
C ILE A 341 0.39 -3.34 9.78
N GLY A 342 -0.38 -2.41 9.23
CA GLY A 342 -1.65 -2.62 8.55
C GLY A 342 -2.72 -1.67 9.06
N ARG A 343 -3.98 -2.00 8.80
CA ARG A 343 -5.11 -1.17 9.20
C ARG A 343 -5.32 -1.20 10.71
N GLU A 344 -5.70 -0.06 11.28
CA GLU A 344 -6.16 0.07 12.67
C GLU A 344 -7.34 -0.88 12.95
N THR A 345 -8.23 -1.07 11.97
CA THR A 345 -9.35 -2.01 12.02
C THR A 345 -8.94 -3.50 12.01
N ASP A 346 -7.70 -3.79 11.69
CA ASP A 346 -7.16 -5.14 11.64
C ASP A 346 -6.32 -5.47 12.89
N VAL A 347 -6.54 -4.72 13.99
CA VAL A 347 -5.85 -4.91 15.28
C VAL A 347 -6.83 -5.31 16.36
N ILE A 348 -6.67 -6.52 16.87
CA ILE A 348 -7.43 -7.03 18.01
C ILE A 348 -6.74 -6.57 19.29
N LYS A 349 -7.46 -5.84 20.14
CA LYS A 349 -6.97 -5.48 21.48
C LYS A 349 -7.39 -6.59 22.46
N THR A 350 -6.42 -7.22 23.09
CA THR A 350 -6.70 -8.21 24.13
C THR A 350 -7.13 -7.51 25.44
N PRO A 351 -7.80 -8.22 26.36
CA PRO A 351 -8.19 -7.65 27.67
C PRO A 351 -7.00 -7.11 28.49
N PHE A 352 -5.79 -7.60 28.25
CA PHE A 352 -4.57 -7.12 28.90
C PHE A 352 -3.84 -6.00 28.12
N GLY A 353 -4.50 -5.40 27.14
CA GLY A 353 -3.95 -4.27 26.37
C GLY A 353 -2.94 -4.65 25.28
N LYS A 354 -2.71 -5.93 25.03
CA LYS A 354 -1.84 -6.37 23.93
C LYS A 354 -2.53 -6.21 22.60
N ASN A 355 -1.86 -5.61 21.65
CA ASN A 355 -2.33 -5.46 20.27
C ASN A 355 -1.93 -6.68 19.43
N LEU A 356 -2.92 -7.44 18.94
CA LEU A 356 -2.71 -8.55 18.01
C LEU A 356 -3.04 -8.06 16.60
N ILE A 357 -2.05 -8.09 15.74
CA ILE A 357 -2.12 -7.67 14.35
C ILE A 357 -2.25 -8.89 13.44
N VAL A 358 -2.58 -8.70 12.18
CA VAL A 358 -2.66 -9.79 11.19
C VAL A 358 -1.44 -10.71 11.24
N HIS A 359 -0.25 -10.13 11.42
CA HIS A 359 1.00 -10.90 11.50
C HIS A 359 1.08 -11.84 12.72
N SER A 360 0.40 -11.49 13.81
CA SER A 360 0.33 -12.36 14.99
C SER A 360 -0.39 -13.68 14.69
N PHE A 361 -1.33 -13.66 13.77
CA PHE A 361 -2.10 -14.83 13.35
C PHE A 361 -1.43 -15.56 12.18
N THR A 362 -0.96 -14.81 11.16
CA THR A 362 -0.30 -15.45 10.01
C THR A 362 0.92 -16.25 10.43
N GLY A 363 1.71 -15.78 11.39
CA GLY A 363 2.86 -16.50 11.93
C GLY A 363 2.50 -17.83 12.61
N ILE A 364 1.25 -18.00 13.07
CA ILE A 364 0.78 -19.28 13.59
C ILE A 364 0.27 -20.17 12.45
N PHE A 365 -0.64 -19.64 11.61
CA PHE A 365 -1.33 -20.42 10.58
C PHE A 365 -0.40 -20.92 9.46
N GLU A 366 0.71 -20.21 9.17
CA GLU A 366 1.67 -20.62 8.14
C GLU A 366 2.33 -22.00 8.41
N HIS A 367 2.39 -22.42 9.68
CA HIS A 367 2.88 -23.74 10.07
C HIS A 367 1.86 -24.86 9.86
N PHE A 368 0.63 -24.53 9.47
CA PHE A 368 -0.47 -25.49 9.30
C PHE A 368 -1.08 -25.40 7.89
N PRO A 369 -0.36 -25.86 6.84
CA PRO A 369 -0.80 -25.74 5.44
C PRO A 369 -2.10 -26.49 5.13
N ILE A 370 -2.52 -27.42 5.98
CA ILE A 370 -3.81 -28.11 5.94
C ILE A 370 -5.00 -27.12 6.03
N ILE A 371 -4.79 -25.94 6.66
CA ILE A 371 -5.75 -24.84 6.71
C ILE A 371 -5.46 -23.93 5.53
N SER A 372 -6.23 -24.06 4.46
CA SER A 372 -5.98 -23.34 3.21
C SER A 372 -6.32 -21.85 3.27
N LYS A 373 -7.36 -21.48 4.05
CA LYS A 373 -7.78 -20.09 4.30
C LYS A 373 -8.37 -20.00 5.71
N TYR A 374 -8.25 -18.81 6.30
CA TYR A 374 -8.85 -18.52 7.61
C TYR A 374 -9.23 -17.05 7.72
N LYS A 375 -10.12 -16.75 8.68
CA LYS A 375 -10.54 -15.40 9.06
C LYS A 375 -10.73 -15.37 10.57
N ILE A 376 -10.18 -14.36 11.20
CA ILE A 376 -10.28 -14.09 12.64
C ILE A 376 -11.37 -13.05 12.83
N ILE A 377 -12.39 -13.37 13.60
CA ILE A 377 -13.53 -12.49 13.87
C ILE A 377 -13.55 -12.21 15.38
N GLN A 378 -13.30 -10.97 15.76
CA GLN A 378 -13.49 -10.53 17.14
C GLN A 378 -14.98 -10.23 17.34
N THR A 379 -15.67 -11.08 18.09
CA THR A 379 -17.11 -10.97 18.34
C THR A 379 -17.43 -10.18 19.61
N SER A 380 -16.46 -10.09 20.53
CA SER A 380 -16.50 -9.22 21.72
C SER A 380 -15.08 -8.88 22.17
N SER A 381 -14.93 -8.04 23.20
CA SER A 381 -13.62 -7.74 23.78
C SER A 381 -12.86 -8.97 24.31
N LYS A 382 -13.57 -10.10 24.54
CA LYS A 382 -13.01 -11.34 25.13
C LYS A 382 -13.19 -12.58 24.26
N THR A 383 -13.77 -12.47 23.05
CA THR A 383 -14.10 -13.64 22.23
C THR A 383 -13.60 -13.52 20.81
N LEU A 384 -12.98 -14.58 20.30
CA LEU A 384 -12.56 -14.74 18.92
C LEU A 384 -13.26 -15.94 18.30
N LEU A 385 -13.88 -15.74 17.14
CA LEU A 385 -14.34 -16.79 16.25
C LEU A 385 -13.36 -16.90 15.07
N ILE A 386 -12.88 -18.10 14.80
CA ILE A 386 -11.99 -18.37 13.69
C ILE A 386 -12.73 -19.20 12.65
N GLU A 387 -13.10 -18.57 11.54
CA GLU A 387 -13.59 -19.29 10.37
C GLU A 387 -12.41 -19.82 9.56
N TYR A 388 -12.48 -21.08 9.11
CA TYR A 388 -11.40 -21.69 8.34
C TYR A 388 -11.89 -22.64 7.26
N ILE A 389 -11.08 -22.81 6.22
CA ILE A 389 -11.30 -23.78 5.13
C ILE A 389 -10.20 -24.84 5.21
N SER A 390 -10.62 -26.11 5.29
CA SER A 390 -9.75 -27.27 5.12
C SER A 390 -10.47 -28.34 4.32
N LYS A 391 -9.79 -28.91 3.35
CA LYS A 391 -10.26 -30.07 2.56
C LYS A 391 -9.92 -31.41 3.22
N ASP A 392 -9.00 -31.39 4.16
CA ASP A 392 -8.52 -32.58 4.85
C ASP A 392 -9.44 -32.95 6.01
N LYS A 393 -9.61 -34.25 6.25
CA LYS A 393 -10.41 -34.79 7.36
C LYS A 393 -9.64 -34.75 8.69
N GLU A 394 -8.30 -34.71 8.65
CA GLU A 394 -7.44 -34.70 9.84
C GLU A 394 -7.13 -33.28 10.37
N HIS A 395 -7.95 -32.30 10.01
CA HIS A 395 -7.74 -30.90 10.43
C HIS A 395 -7.90 -30.68 11.94
N ASP A 396 -8.55 -31.59 12.69
CA ASP A 396 -8.82 -31.42 14.12
C ASP A 396 -7.53 -31.31 14.95
N ILE A 397 -6.50 -32.08 14.62
CA ILE A 397 -5.20 -32.02 15.28
C ILE A 397 -4.51 -30.68 15.04
N ALA A 398 -4.59 -30.18 13.80
CA ALA A 398 -4.06 -28.86 13.45
C ALA A 398 -4.81 -27.74 14.21
N ILE A 399 -6.13 -27.83 14.28
CA ILE A 399 -6.96 -26.86 15.01
C ILE A 399 -6.61 -26.84 16.50
N LEU A 400 -6.41 -28.01 17.13
CA LEU A 400 -6.01 -28.07 18.53
C LEU A 400 -4.66 -27.39 18.77
N LYS A 401 -3.67 -27.62 17.89
CA LYS A 401 -2.35 -26.97 18.00
C LYS A 401 -2.43 -25.47 17.74
N ILE A 402 -3.21 -25.04 16.76
CA ILE A 402 -3.46 -23.62 16.48
C ILE A 402 -4.11 -22.97 17.71
N LYS A 403 -5.12 -23.64 18.30
CA LYS A 403 -5.78 -23.15 19.51
C LYS A 403 -4.80 -22.92 20.64
N ASN A 404 -3.93 -23.88 20.92
CA ASN A 404 -2.92 -23.75 21.97
C ASN A 404 -1.99 -22.56 21.74
N ASN A 405 -1.50 -22.38 20.50
CA ASN A 405 -0.65 -21.24 20.15
C ASN A 405 -1.40 -19.88 20.29
N LEU A 406 -2.68 -19.85 19.96
CA LEU A 406 -3.52 -18.66 20.11
C LEU A 406 -3.85 -18.38 21.58
N ASP A 407 -4.07 -19.42 22.40
CA ASP A 407 -4.26 -19.30 23.84
C ASP A 407 -3.01 -18.71 24.51
N GLU A 408 -1.81 -19.15 24.09
CA GLU A 408 -0.55 -18.54 24.53
C GLU A 408 -0.41 -17.09 24.06
N LEU A 409 -0.68 -16.84 22.78
CA LEU A 409 -0.60 -15.50 22.18
C LEU A 409 -1.50 -14.49 22.91
N THR A 410 -2.72 -14.91 23.28
CA THR A 410 -3.71 -14.11 24.01
C THR A 410 -3.53 -14.16 25.53
N GLN A 411 -2.52 -14.90 26.04
CA GLN A 411 -2.32 -15.16 27.46
C GLN A 411 -3.58 -15.77 28.13
N LYS A 412 -4.31 -16.63 27.38
CA LYS A 412 -5.59 -17.24 27.80
C LYS A 412 -6.66 -16.23 28.24
N SER A 413 -6.55 -14.97 27.80
CA SER A 413 -7.47 -13.88 28.16
C SER A 413 -8.70 -13.80 27.26
N MET A 414 -8.72 -14.61 26.20
CA MET A 414 -9.80 -14.61 25.20
C MET A 414 -10.33 -16.03 25.01
N GLU A 415 -11.64 -16.16 24.88
CA GLU A 415 -12.29 -17.38 24.46
C GLU A 415 -12.17 -17.53 22.95
N ILE A 416 -11.62 -18.68 22.48
CA ILE A 416 -11.32 -18.90 21.07
C ILE A 416 -12.12 -20.12 20.58
N SER A 417 -12.96 -19.86 19.58
CA SER A 417 -13.79 -20.87 18.92
C SER A 417 -13.44 -21.01 17.44
N PHE A 418 -13.68 -22.20 16.87
CA PHE A 418 -13.37 -22.50 15.47
C PHE A 418 -14.63 -22.96 14.75
N LYS A 419 -14.78 -22.48 13.49
CA LYS A 419 -15.88 -22.86 12.62
C LYS A 419 -15.35 -23.20 11.24
N LYS A 420 -15.50 -24.44 10.83
CA LYS A 420 -15.22 -24.85 9.46
C LYS A 420 -16.28 -24.28 8.52
N VAL A 421 -15.84 -23.69 7.42
CA VAL A 421 -16.71 -23.10 6.39
C VAL A 421 -16.25 -23.51 5.00
N ASP A 422 -17.18 -23.55 4.04
CA ASP A 422 -16.83 -23.86 2.64
C ASP A 422 -16.27 -22.64 1.90
N LYS A 423 -16.63 -21.43 2.35
CA LYS A 423 -16.22 -20.17 1.75
C LYS A 423 -16.05 -19.10 2.81
N ILE A 424 -14.94 -18.37 2.75
CA ILE A 424 -14.72 -17.16 3.55
C ILE A 424 -15.13 -15.95 2.72
N LYS A 425 -16.01 -15.12 3.29
CA LYS A 425 -16.50 -13.91 2.64
C LYS A 425 -15.38 -12.87 2.53
N ALA A 426 -15.08 -12.45 1.32
CA ALA A 426 -14.17 -11.33 1.06
C ALA A 426 -14.86 -9.98 1.36
N MET A 427 -14.07 -8.92 1.52
CA MET A 427 -14.58 -7.55 1.57
C MET A 427 -15.31 -7.21 0.26
N TYR A 428 -16.14 -6.15 0.30
CA TYR A 428 -16.82 -5.62 -0.89
C TYR A 428 -15.83 -5.28 -2.04
N SER A 429 -14.60 -4.90 -1.68
CA SER A 429 -13.51 -4.63 -2.62
C SER A 429 -12.91 -5.89 -3.28
N GLY A 430 -13.35 -7.09 -2.89
CA GLY A 430 -12.75 -8.37 -3.32
C GLY A 430 -11.45 -8.74 -2.59
N LYS A 431 -10.90 -7.83 -1.76
CA LYS A 431 -9.66 -8.11 -1.00
C LYS A 431 -9.92 -9.13 0.11
N PRO A 432 -8.98 -10.05 0.40
CA PRO A 432 -9.05 -10.91 1.56
C PRO A 432 -9.01 -10.06 2.84
N GLN A 433 -9.90 -10.36 3.78
CA GLN A 433 -9.91 -9.77 5.12
C GLN A 433 -9.56 -10.87 6.11
N ILE A 434 -8.39 -10.74 6.75
CA ILE A 434 -7.93 -11.74 7.72
C ILE A 434 -8.51 -11.47 9.11
N ILE A 435 -8.65 -10.21 9.50
CA ILE A 435 -9.25 -9.81 10.78
C ILE A 435 -10.55 -9.03 10.50
N GLU A 436 -11.60 -9.36 11.23
CA GLU A 436 -12.84 -8.62 11.30
C GLU A 436 -13.19 -8.35 12.76
N ILE A 437 -13.52 -7.10 13.08
CA ILE A 437 -13.98 -6.71 14.42
C ILE A 437 -15.46 -6.35 14.30
N LEU A 438 -16.30 -7.15 14.94
CA LEU A 438 -17.73 -6.83 15.04
C LEU A 438 -17.88 -5.86 16.21
N ASN A 439 -18.26 -4.61 15.89
CA ASN A 439 -18.57 -3.64 16.94
C ASN A 439 -19.78 -4.18 17.74
N SER A 440 -19.56 -4.45 19.00
CA SER A 440 -20.61 -4.75 19.99
C SER A 440 -21.28 -3.46 20.43
#